data_7ec2ff6a4fcda89ee44e5801648ec694
#
_entry.id   7ec2ff6a4fcda89ee44e5801648ec694
#
_cell.length_a   1.000
_cell.length_b   1.000
_cell.length_c   1.000
_cell.angle_alpha   90.00
_cell.angle_beta   90.00
_cell.angle_gamma   90.00
#
_symmetry.space_group_name_H-M   'P 1'
#
loop_
_entity.id
_entity.type
_entity.pdbx_description
1 polymer ?
#
loop_
_entity_poly.entity_id
_entity_poly.type
_entity_poly.pdbx_seq_one_letter_code
_entity_poly.pdbx_strand_id
1 'polypeptide(L)'
;MKNMVGGYMPAEPGTPGTDRSGLNPNAEFVALSKGYVVAEPGARGRTTQDANGKYTGKAPADIVDLKAAVRYLHFNDSVMPGDADKIISNGTSAGGALSALIGGSGNNTDYEPYLKEIGAANGKDDIFAVSAYCPITNLDHADMAYEWMFNGINNYKKLVMTGMIDFNVKRTLVEGTMTDSQIKLSKELSAMFPSYINSLGLKDEKGNLLSMDSNGNGNFKNYIKSFIVASAQKALNNGTDLSALTWVTIKNKTVIDIDFDSYVKYVGRMKTTSAFDGVDLSTGENDLFGTADINAQHFTTYGKENSTVNGSSADSLIVKMMNPLNYIGTKGTTVAKHWRIRHGAIDSDTSVAISAILATTLKNKGFDVDYAVPWGVPHSGDYDLDELFAWMEKISK
;
A
#
# COMPACT_ATOMS: atom_id res chain seq x y z
N MET A 1 -3.20 -5.00 15.99
CA MET A 1 -4.37 -5.35 15.14
C MET A 1 -3.84 -5.73 13.77
N LYS A 2 -3.98 -6.97 13.38
CA LYS A 2 -3.58 -7.44 12.04
C LYS A 2 -4.72 -7.18 11.06
N ASN A 3 -4.37 -6.75 9.86
CA ASN A 3 -5.30 -6.53 8.78
C ASN A 3 -5.01 -7.52 7.64
N MET A 4 -5.93 -8.46 7.42
CA MET A 4 -5.76 -9.57 6.47
C MET A 4 -6.29 -9.27 5.07
N VAL A 5 -6.78 -8.07 4.81
CA VAL A 5 -7.28 -7.69 3.48
C VAL A 5 -6.16 -7.76 2.45
N GLY A 6 -6.37 -8.52 1.38
CA GLY A 6 -5.49 -8.62 0.23
C GLY A 6 -6.24 -8.28 -1.06
N GLY A 7 -5.71 -7.40 -1.92
CA GLY A 7 -6.36 -6.99 -3.17
C GLY A 7 -7.78 -6.42 -2.98
N TYR A 8 -8.06 -5.83 -1.81
CA TYR A 8 -9.38 -5.34 -1.39
C TYR A 8 -10.48 -6.41 -1.44
N MET A 9 -10.10 -7.68 -1.32
CA MET A 9 -11.03 -8.81 -1.19
C MET A 9 -11.57 -8.91 0.24
N PRO A 10 -12.71 -9.59 0.46
CA PRO A 10 -13.18 -9.89 1.80
C PRO A 10 -12.11 -10.60 2.62
N ALA A 11 -12.00 -10.24 3.88
CA ALA A 11 -11.12 -10.89 4.84
C ALA A 11 -11.92 -11.50 5.98
N GLU A 12 -11.69 -12.77 6.25
CA GLU A 12 -12.20 -13.46 7.43
C GLU A 12 -11.37 -13.06 8.67
N PRO A 13 -11.95 -13.18 9.87
CA PRO A 13 -11.18 -13.05 11.09
C PRO A 13 -10.02 -14.03 11.11
N GLY A 14 -8.82 -13.55 11.42
CA GLY A 14 -7.63 -14.38 11.41
C GLY A 14 -7.48 -15.24 12.67
N THR A 15 -6.53 -16.16 12.61
CA THR A 15 -6.20 -17.07 13.71
C THR A 15 -4.69 -17.25 13.83
N PRO A 16 -4.16 -17.40 15.07
CA PRO A 16 -2.76 -17.77 15.26
C PRO A 16 -2.44 -19.11 14.63
N GLY A 17 -1.28 -19.20 13.97
CA GLY A 17 -0.87 -20.43 13.28
C GLY A 17 0.50 -20.30 12.64
N THR A 18 0.63 -20.87 11.45
CA THR A 18 1.83 -20.78 10.63
C THR A 18 1.67 -19.75 9.50
N ASP A 19 2.80 -19.30 8.96
CA ASP A 19 2.85 -18.52 7.73
C ASP A 19 2.33 -19.34 6.51
N ARG A 20 2.27 -18.71 5.35
CA ARG A 20 1.80 -19.38 4.12
C ARG A 20 2.66 -20.56 3.67
N SER A 21 3.90 -20.65 4.14
CA SER A 21 4.77 -21.81 3.87
C SER A 21 4.42 -23.02 4.75
N GLY A 22 3.70 -22.80 5.85
CA GLY A 22 3.43 -23.82 6.87
C GLY A 22 4.63 -24.15 7.76
N LEU A 23 5.74 -23.42 7.62
CA LEU A 23 7.01 -23.76 8.28
C LEU A 23 7.32 -22.85 9.49
N ASN A 24 6.87 -21.59 9.46
CA ASN A 24 7.18 -20.63 10.51
C ASN A 24 5.91 -20.13 11.20
N PRO A 25 5.98 -19.69 12.47
CA PRO A 25 4.88 -19.01 13.12
C PRO A 25 4.47 -17.76 12.33
N ASN A 26 3.16 -17.50 12.21
CA ASN A 26 2.67 -16.25 11.66
C ASN A 26 2.86 -15.09 12.64
N ALA A 27 2.62 -13.85 12.18
CA ALA A 27 2.81 -12.65 12.99
C ALA A 27 1.92 -12.66 14.25
N GLU A 28 0.72 -13.21 14.15
CA GLU A 28 -0.26 -13.34 15.24
C GLU A 28 0.26 -14.24 16.36
N PHE A 29 0.78 -15.42 15.98
CA PHE A 29 1.37 -16.37 16.93
C PHE A 29 2.59 -15.76 17.63
N VAL A 30 3.47 -15.09 16.87
CA VAL A 30 4.64 -14.41 17.43
C VAL A 30 4.23 -13.28 18.37
N ALA A 31 3.21 -12.48 18.01
CA ALA A 31 2.69 -11.42 18.85
C ALA A 31 2.20 -11.96 20.20
N LEU A 32 1.37 -13.00 20.18
CA LEU A 32 0.87 -13.65 21.40
C LEU A 32 2.02 -14.19 22.27
N SER A 33 3.03 -14.82 21.66
CA SER A 33 4.19 -15.35 22.38
C SER A 33 5.03 -14.28 23.08
N LYS A 34 4.92 -13.04 22.60
CA LYS A 34 5.58 -11.85 23.19
C LYS A 34 4.67 -11.06 24.16
N GLY A 35 3.47 -11.56 24.44
CA GLY A 35 2.53 -10.96 25.39
C GLY A 35 1.67 -9.84 24.82
N TYR A 36 1.62 -9.66 23.51
CA TYR A 36 0.67 -8.72 22.88
C TYR A 36 -0.74 -9.31 22.86
N VAL A 37 -1.74 -8.45 23.01
CA VAL A 37 -3.11 -8.78 22.65
C VAL A 37 -3.26 -8.66 21.13
N VAL A 38 -3.87 -9.66 20.53
CA VAL A 38 -4.09 -9.71 19.07
C VAL A 38 -5.57 -9.56 18.78
N ALA A 39 -5.90 -8.56 17.95
CA ALA A 39 -7.20 -8.40 17.33
C ALA A 39 -7.01 -8.54 15.81
N GLU A 40 -7.81 -9.38 15.19
CA GLU A 40 -7.73 -9.66 13.76
C GLU A 40 -9.14 -9.71 13.16
N PRO A 41 -9.74 -8.50 12.96
CA PRO A 41 -11.10 -8.40 12.46
C PRO A 41 -11.23 -8.86 11.02
N GLY A 42 -12.34 -9.48 10.68
CA GLY A 42 -12.80 -9.60 9.31
C GLY A 42 -13.19 -8.24 8.74
N ALA A 43 -13.23 -8.16 7.43
CA ALA A 43 -13.72 -6.96 6.72
C ALA A 43 -14.43 -7.36 5.44
N ARG A 44 -15.50 -6.63 5.09
CA ARG A 44 -16.09 -6.73 3.75
C ARG A 44 -15.07 -6.29 2.71
N GLY A 45 -15.21 -6.79 1.51
CA GLY A 45 -14.34 -6.41 0.39
C GLY A 45 -15.13 -6.29 -0.91
N ARG A 46 -14.45 -5.87 -1.95
CA ARG A 46 -15.01 -5.48 -3.26
C ARG A 46 -15.99 -6.48 -3.90
N THR A 47 -15.94 -7.75 -3.52
CA THR A 47 -16.82 -8.82 -4.04
C THR A 47 -17.91 -9.24 -3.07
N THR A 48 -17.96 -8.68 -1.85
CA THR A 48 -19.02 -9.03 -0.88
C THR A 48 -20.38 -8.59 -1.40
N GLN A 49 -21.34 -9.51 -1.36
CA GLN A 49 -22.73 -9.28 -1.78
C GLN A 49 -23.70 -9.72 -0.68
N ASP A 50 -24.88 -9.11 -0.67
CA ASP A 50 -26.03 -9.57 0.12
C ASP A 50 -26.76 -10.73 -0.55
N ALA A 51 -27.82 -11.22 0.10
CA ALA A 51 -28.65 -12.31 -0.42
C ALA A 51 -29.39 -11.97 -1.73
N ASN A 52 -29.49 -10.69 -2.08
CA ASN A 52 -30.11 -10.19 -3.31
C ASN A 52 -29.11 -9.94 -4.43
N GLY A 53 -27.81 -10.22 -4.18
CA GLY A 53 -26.74 -10.00 -5.13
C GLY A 53 -26.24 -8.55 -5.23
N LYS A 54 -26.67 -7.66 -4.32
CA LYS A 54 -26.15 -6.29 -4.25
C LYS A 54 -24.80 -6.28 -3.56
N TYR A 55 -23.88 -5.51 -4.10
CA TYR A 55 -22.57 -5.35 -3.49
C TYR A 55 -22.67 -4.51 -2.21
N THR A 56 -22.09 -5.03 -1.12
CA THR A 56 -22.08 -4.39 0.20
C THR A 56 -20.66 -4.07 0.69
N GLY A 57 -19.65 -4.50 -0.08
CA GLY A 57 -18.24 -4.35 0.28
C GLY A 57 -17.43 -3.44 -0.66
N LYS A 58 -18.12 -2.64 -1.50
CA LYS A 58 -17.43 -1.59 -2.30
C LYS A 58 -16.90 -0.49 -1.39
N ALA A 59 -15.89 0.26 -1.86
CA ALA A 59 -15.35 1.38 -1.09
C ALA A 59 -16.46 2.32 -0.59
N PRO A 60 -16.42 2.77 0.65
CA PRO A 60 -15.36 2.61 1.65
C PRO A 60 -15.62 1.51 2.68
N ALA A 61 -16.35 0.43 2.34
CA ALA A 61 -16.83 -0.55 3.31
C ALA A 61 -15.70 -1.23 4.11
N ASP A 62 -14.60 -1.59 3.47
CA ASP A 62 -13.45 -2.23 4.09
C ASP A 62 -12.80 -1.37 5.18
N ILE A 63 -12.51 -0.10 4.87
CA ILE A 63 -11.95 0.83 5.87
C ILE A 63 -12.94 1.14 6.98
N VAL A 64 -14.23 1.22 6.68
CA VAL A 64 -15.30 1.46 7.67
C VAL A 64 -15.38 0.29 8.65
N ASP A 65 -15.33 -0.96 8.17
CA ASP A 65 -15.32 -2.15 9.02
C ASP A 65 -14.11 -2.17 9.97
N LEU A 66 -12.92 -1.84 9.45
CA LEU A 66 -11.71 -1.79 10.26
C LEU A 66 -11.72 -0.65 11.29
N LYS A 67 -12.27 0.52 10.93
CA LYS A 67 -12.49 1.61 11.89
C LYS A 67 -13.52 1.25 12.95
N ALA A 68 -14.57 0.52 12.58
CA ALA A 68 -15.56 0.00 13.55
C ALA A 68 -14.90 -0.98 14.54
N ALA A 69 -13.97 -1.82 14.07
CA ALA A 69 -13.20 -2.69 14.96
C ALA A 69 -12.32 -1.88 15.94
N VAL A 70 -11.66 -0.81 15.49
CA VAL A 70 -10.91 0.09 16.37
C VAL A 70 -11.82 0.73 17.41
N ARG A 71 -13.01 1.24 17.03
CA ARG A 71 -14.00 1.79 17.95
C ARG A 71 -14.46 0.76 18.97
N TYR A 72 -14.67 -0.48 18.55
CA TYR A 72 -15.04 -1.58 19.43
C TYR A 72 -13.96 -1.83 20.50
N LEU A 73 -12.69 -1.83 20.12
CA LEU A 73 -11.58 -2.01 21.06
C LEU A 73 -11.50 -0.86 22.07
N HIS A 74 -11.60 0.39 21.62
CA HIS A 74 -11.65 1.55 22.54
C HIS A 74 -12.86 1.53 23.46
N PHE A 75 -14.03 1.18 22.93
CA PHE A 75 -15.27 1.14 23.73
C PHE A 75 -15.22 0.08 24.84
N ASN A 76 -14.54 -1.03 24.60
CA ASN A 76 -14.44 -2.14 25.56
C ASN A 76 -13.11 -2.19 26.32
N ASP A 77 -12.27 -1.18 26.23
CA ASP A 77 -10.92 -1.16 26.80
C ASP A 77 -10.91 -1.50 28.32
N SER A 78 -11.88 -0.99 29.08
CA SER A 78 -11.99 -1.24 30.51
C SER A 78 -12.33 -2.69 30.91
N VAL A 79 -12.80 -3.51 29.98
CA VAL A 79 -13.23 -4.90 30.20
C VAL A 79 -12.48 -5.92 29.36
N MET A 80 -11.59 -5.48 28.48
CA MET A 80 -10.73 -6.30 27.63
C MET A 80 -9.27 -6.20 28.09
N PRO A 81 -8.45 -7.25 27.87
CA PRO A 81 -7.01 -7.16 28.12
C PRO A 81 -6.35 -6.23 27.11
N GLY A 82 -5.26 -5.60 27.52
CA GLY A 82 -4.45 -4.72 26.69
C GLY A 82 -4.67 -3.24 27.00
N ASP A 83 -4.31 -2.41 26.04
CA ASP A 83 -4.39 -0.96 26.11
C ASP A 83 -4.82 -0.45 24.71
N ALA A 84 -6.08 -0.06 24.56
CA ALA A 84 -6.60 0.39 23.27
C ALA A 84 -6.00 1.73 22.82
N ASP A 85 -5.35 2.48 23.71
CA ASP A 85 -4.57 3.66 23.32
C ASP A 85 -3.23 3.30 22.66
N LYS A 86 -2.87 2.00 22.64
CA LYS A 86 -1.66 1.47 21.99
C LYS A 86 -1.95 0.50 20.85
N ILE A 87 -3.05 0.67 20.13
CA ILE A 87 -3.34 -0.14 18.93
C ILE A 87 -2.27 0.10 17.86
N ILE A 88 -1.64 -0.99 17.41
CA ILE A 88 -0.71 -1.00 16.28
C ILE A 88 -1.38 -1.78 15.15
N SER A 89 -1.66 -1.13 14.02
CA SER A 89 -2.17 -1.83 12.83
C SER A 89 -1.01 -2.39 12.01
N ASN A 90 -1.14 -3.63 11.51
CA ASN A 90 -0.16 -4.27 10.62
C ASN A 90 -0.86 -4.88 9.42
N GLY A 91 -0.40 -4.57 8.20
CA GLY A 91 -0.99 -5.08 6.98
C GLY A 91 -0.04 -5.04 5.77
N THR A 92 -0.42 -5.77 4.73
CA THR A 92 0.38 -5.93 3.49
C THR A 92 -0.46 -5.57 2.28
N SER A 93 0.12 -4.91 1.27
CA SER A 93 -0.57 -4.58 -0.01
C SER A 93 -1.81 -3.70 0.23
N ALA A 94 -2.99 -4.12 -0.19
CA ALA A 94 -4.26 -3.46 0.16
C ALA A 94 -4.45 -3.36 1.67
N GLY A 95 -4.11 -4.41 2.44
CA GLY A 95 -4.11 -4.36 3.91
C GLY A 95 -3.09 -3.36 4.47
N GLY A 96 -1.94 -3.21 3.82
CA GLY A 96 -0.97 -2.17 4.14
C GLY A 96 -1.51 -0.76 3.88
N ALA A 97 -2.22 -0.58 2.75
CA ALA A 97 -2.91 0.67 2.43
C ALA A 97 -4.01 1.00 3.45
N LEU A 98 -4.84 0.01 3.80
CA LEU A 98 -5.90 0.19 4.81
C LEU A 98 -5.32 0.46 6.21
N SER A 99 -4.21 -0.20 6.59
CA SER A 99 -3.50 0.11 7.84
C SER A 99 -2.96 1.55 7.84
N ALA A 100 -2.41 2.00 6.71
CA ALA A 100 -1.98 3.39 6.54
C ALA A 100 -3.18 4.35 6.57
N LEU A 101 -4.32 3.96 6.02
CA LEU A 101 -5.53 4.76 6.01
C LEU A 101 -6.14 4.90 7.42
N ILE A 102 -6.22 3.82 8.20
CA ILE A 102 -6.64 3.89 9.62
C ILE A 102 -5.75 4.88 10.37
N GLY A 103 -4.41 4.71 10.26
CA GLY A 103 -3.47 5.57 10.96
C GLY A 103 -3.44 7.01 10.47
N GLY A 104 -3.76 7.25 9.19
CA GLY A 104 -3.75 8.59 8.58
C GLY A 104 -5.06 9.37 8.72
N SER A 105 -6.19 8.69 9.01
CA SER A 105 -7.53 9.27 8.98
C SER A 105 -8.34 9.11 10.26
N GLY A 106 -7.67 8.90 11.40
CA GLY A 106 -8.34 8.71 12.70
C GLY A 106 -9.30 9.86 13.05
N ASN A 107 -10.46 9.52 13.53
CA ASN A 107 -11.53 10.43 13.99
C ASN A 107 -12.04 11.41 12.92
N ASN A 108 -11.74 11.18 11.64
CA ASN A 108 -12.21 12.08 10.58
C ASN A 108 -13.69 11.88 10.29
N THR A 109 -14.41 13.00 10.19
CA THR A 109 -15.88 13.03 10.07
C THR A 109 -16.41 12.49 8.74
N ASP A 110 -15.60 12.36 7.70
CA ASP A 110 -16.03 11.78 6.41
C ASP A 110 -16.53 10.34 6.58
N TYR A 111 -16.02 9.60 7.59
CA TYR A 111 -16.40 8.21 7.85
C TYR A 111 -17.63 8.05 8.76
N GLU A 112 -18.05 9.11 9.48
CA GLU A 112 -19.14 9.04 10.47
C GLU A 112 -20.47 8.54 9.91
N PRO A 113 -20.94 8.97 8.73
CA PRO A 113 -22.20 8.45 8.17
C PRO A 113 -22.18 6.93 8.00
N TYR A 114 -21.09 6.39 7.49
CA TYR A 114 -20.93 4.95 7.23
C TYR A 114 -20.77 4.14 8.53
N LEU A 115 -20.00 4.65 9.49
CA LEU A 115 -19.83 4.03 10.81
C LEU A 115 -21.16 3.97 11.56
N LYS A 116 -21.97 5.03 11.49
CA LYS A 116 -23.29 5.07 12.07
C LYS A 116 -24.25 4.08 11.38
N GLU A 117 -24.19 3.98 10.07
CA GLU A 117 -25.03 3.07 9.27
C GLU A 117 -24.82 1.61 9.67
N ILE A 118 -23.57 1.18 9.91
CA ILE A 118 -23.28 -0.19 10.36
C ILE A 118 -23.44 -0.39 11.86
N GLY A 119 -23.85 0.62 12.63
CA GLY A 119 -24.01 0.53 14.08
C GLY A 119 -22.69 0.40 14.85
N ALA A 120 -21.61 1.00 14.36
CA ALA A 120 -20.32 1.00 15.03
C ALA A 120 -20.43 1.63 16.43
N ALA A 121 -19.63 1.14 17.38
CA ALA A 121 -19.59 1.67 18.73
C ALA A 121 -19.29 3.19 18.73
N ASN A 122 -19.90 3.90 19.66
CA ASN A 122 -19.62 5.32 19.83
C ASN A 122 -18.25 5.49 20.51
N GLY A 123 -17.28 6.05 19.79
CA GLY A 123 -15.91 6.18 20.26
C GLY A 123 -14.97 6.71 19.21
N LYS A 124 -13.70 6.81 19.59
CA LYS A 124 -12.62 7.19 18.68
C LYS A 124 -12.15 6.03 17.82
N ASP A 125 -11.61 6.32 16.66
CA ASP A 125 -11.03 5.33 15.74
C ASP A 125 -9.59 5.65 15.32
N ASP A 126 -8.89 6.47 16.09
CA ASP A 126 -7.47 6.69 15.95
C ASP A 126 -6.66 5.53 16.57
N ILE A 127 -5.46 5.34 16.06
CA ILE A 127 -4.53 4.31 16.52
C ILE A 127 -3.17 4.90 16.85
N PHE A 128 -2.39 4.15 17.64
CA PHE A 128 -1.08 4.56 18.11
C PHE A 128 -0.01 4.48 17.01
N ALA A 129 0.03 3.36 16.27
CA ALA A 129 1.09 3.13 15.30
C ALA A 129 0.63 2.29 14.10
N VAL A 130 1.38 2.40 13.01
CA VAL A 130 1.15 1.67 11.76
C VAL A 130 2.41 0.90 11.36
N SER A 131 2.25 -0.39 11.03
CA SER A 131 3.20 -1.17 10.25
C SER A 131 2.57 -1.52 8.90
N ALA A 132 3.11 -0.98 7.82
CA ALA A 132 2.59 -1.16 6.47
C ALA A 132 3.66 -1.75 5.54
N TYR A 133 3.40 -2.94 5.02
CA TYR A 133 4.23 -3.58 4.02
C TYR A 133 3.67 -3.32 2.63
N CYS A 134 4.53 -2.84 1.72
CA CYS A 134 4.19 -2.49 0.33
C CYS A 134 2.78 -1.86 0.20
N PRO A 135 2.48 -0.80 0.99
CA PRO A 135 1.15 -0.21 1.02
C PRO A 135 0.80 0.39 -0.34
N ILE A 136 -0.32 -0.06 -0.91
CA ILE A 136 -0.83 0.44 -2.18
C ILE A 136 -1.77 1.63 -1.95
N THR A 137 -1.22 2.68 -1.39
CA THR A 137 -1.94 3.95 -1.12
C THR A 137 -1.97 4.83 -2.36
N ASN A 138 -2.74 5.92 -2.31
CA ASN A 138 -2.72 6.95 -3.37
C ASN A 138 -3.14 6.37 -4.73
N LEU A 139 -4.21 5.57 -4.74
CA LEU A 139 -4.69 4.85 -5.92
C LEU A 139 -5.00 5.79 -7.09
N ASP A 140 -5.52 6.98 -6.80
CA ASP A 140 -5.83 8.05 -7.76
C ASP A 140 -4.60 8.58 -8.53
N HIS A 141 -3.38 8.24 -8.07
CA HIS A 141 -2.11 8.60 -8.72
C HIS A 141 -1.19 7.38 -8.92
N ALA A 142 -1.65 6.18 -8.58
CA ALA A 142 -0.82 4.97 -8.59
C ALA A 142 -0.43 4.56 -10.01
N ASP A 143 -1.31 4.75 -11.01
CA ASP A 143 -1.02 4.44 -12.40
C ASP A 143 0.14 5.27 -12.94
N MET A 144 0.13 6.58 -12.73
CA MET A 144 1.22 7.44 -13.18
C MET A 144 2.54 7.16 -12.48
N ALA A 145 2.50 6.78 -11.19
CA ALA A 145 3.68 6.37 -10.44
C ALA A 145 4.25 5.03 -10.93
N TYR A 146 3.36 4.09 -11.27
CA TYR A 146 3.73 2.81 -11.83
C TYR A 146 4.39 2.98 -13.19
N GLU A 147 3.79 3.79 -14.06
CA GLU A 147 4.31 4.03 -15.39
C GLU A 147 5.57 4.92 -15.39
N TRP A 148 5.74 5.83 -14.43
CA TRP A 148 7.03 6.51 -14.25
C TRP A 148 8.17 5.51 -14.01
N MET A 149 7.91 4.47 -13.22
CA MET A 149 8.92 3.46 -12.92
C MET A 149 9.12 2.50 -14.10
N PHE A 150 8.05 1.98 -14.69
CA PHE A 150 8.10 0.85 -15.62
C PHE A 150 7.89 1.21 -17.11
N ASN A 151 7.72 2.49 -17.46
CA ASN A 151 7.62 2.90 -18.86
C ASN A 151 8.86 2.46 -19.67
N GLY A 152 8.63 1.93 -20.87
CA GLY A 152 9.70 1.37 -21.72
C GLY A 152 10.01 -0.11 -21.44
N ILE A 153 9.44 -0.71 -20.39
CA ILE A 153 9.47 -2.17 -20.17
C ILE A 153 8.13 -2.71 -20.65
N ASN A 154 8.13 -3.29 -21.83
CA ASN A 154 6.89 -3.70 -22.51
C ASN A 154 6.53 -5.18 -22.24
N ASN A 155 7.48 -6.00 -21.83
CA ASN A 155 7.21 -7.38 -21.40
C ASN A 155 6.73 -7.38 -19.95
N TYR A 156 5.71 -8.18 -19.66
CA TYR A 156 5.15 -8.29 -18.33
C TYR A 156 5.02 -9.73 -17.86
N LYS A 157 4.99 -9.93 -16.54
CA LYS A 157 4.72 -11.21 -15.88
C LYS A 157 3.56 -11.05 -14.90
N LYS A 158 2.33 -11.12 -15.44
CA LYS A 158 1.11 -10.89 -14.67
C LYS A 158 0.75 -12.11 -13.82
N LEU A 159 0.48 -11.88 -12.55
CA LEU A 159 -0.11 -12.89 -11.67
C LEU A 159 -1.63 -12.83 -11.80
N VAL A 160 -2.21 -13.85 -12.44
CA VAL A 160 -3.66 -14.01 -12.53
C VAL A 160 -4.15 -14.84 -11.35
N MET A 161 -5.10 -14.30 -10.61
CA MET A 161 -5.71 -14.94 -9.45
C MET A 161 -7.15 -15.33 -9.77
N THR A 162 -7.52 -16.60 -9.50
CA THR A 162 -8.87 -17.11 -9.70
C THR A 162 -9.37 -17.80 -8.43
N GLY A 163 -10.68 -17.80 -8.18
CA GLY A 163 -11.31 -18.44 -7.03
C GLY A 163 -11.15 -17.67 -5.72
N MET A 164 -11.17 -16.34 -5.78
CA MET A 164 -10.91 -15.45 -4.64
C MET A 164 -12.12 -15.28 -3.71
N ILE A 165 -12.64 -16.34 -3.11
CA ILE A 165 -13.67 -16.23 -2.06
C ILE A 165 -13.01 -16.33 -0.67
N ASP A 166 -11.92 -17.05 -0.58
CA ASP A 166 -11.00 -17.13 0.56
C ASP A 166 -9.56 -17.11 0.03
N PHE A 167 -8.57 -17.12 0.92
CA PHE A 167 -7.15 -17.08 0.52
C PHE A 167 -6.65 -18.32 -0.23
N ASN A 168 -7.50 -19.31 -0.52
CA ASN A 168 -7.23 -20.47 -1.37
C ASN A 168 -7.27 -20.12 -2.86
N VAL A 169 -6.48 -19.14 -3.24
CA VAL A 169 -6.44 -18.59 -4.59
C VAL A 169 -5.51 -19.38 -5.46
N LYS A 170 -6.00 -19.85 -6.60
CA LYS A 170 -5.13 -20.35 -7.65
C LYS A 170 -4.42 -19.18 -8.32
N ARG A 171 -3.10 -19.16 -8.21
CA ARG A 171 -2.23 -18.17 -8.84
C ARG A 171 -1.58 -18.76 -10.08
N THR A 172 -1.74 -18.09 -11.22
CA THR A 172 -1.11 -18.48 -12.48
C THR A 172 -0.30 -17.32 -12.99
N LEU A 173 0.99 -17.55 -13.25
CA LEU A 173 1.84 -16.55 -13.87
C LEU A 173 1.58 -16.56 -15.39
N VAL A 174 1.25 -15.40 -15.95
CA VAL A 174 1.04 -15.19 -17.38
C VAL A 174 2.06 -14.18 -17.88
N GLU A 175 2.88 -14.59 -18.84
CA GLU A 175 3.85 -13.70 -19.48
C GLU A 175 3.27 -13.17 -20.80
N GLY A 176 3.60 -11.92 -21.13
CA GLY A 176 3.14 -11.30 -22.36
C GLY A 176 3.90 -10.02 -22.69
N THR A 177 3.51 -9.41 -23.80
CA THR A 177 4.03 -8.11 -24.24
C THR A 177 2.85 -7.14 -24.40
N MET A 178 3.03 -5.91 -23.95
CA MET A 178 2.02 -4.87 -24.10
C MET A 178 1.74 -4.56 -25.57
N THR A 179 0.49 -4.27 -25.87
CA THR A 179 0.06 -3.77 -27.19
C THR A 179 0.54 -2.34 -27.43
N ASP A 180 0.54 -1.88 -28.67
CA ASP A 180 0.89 -0.49 -29.01
C ASP A 180 0.00 0.52 -28.28
N SER A 181 -1.29 0.21 -28.09
CA SER A 181 -2.21 1.04 -27.31
C SER A 181 -1.78 1.14 -25.84
N GLN A 182 -1.42 0.03 -25.22
CA GLN A 182 -0.94 0.00 -23.82
C GLN A 182 0.39 0.74 -23.68
N ILE A 183 1.30 0.61 -24.63
CA ILE A 183 2.57 1.34 -24.67
C ILE A 183 2.34 2.86 -24.78
N LYS A 184 1.36 3.28 -25.59
CA LYS A 184 0.97 4.69 -25.70
C LYS A 184 0.43 5.22 -24.37
N LEU A 185 -0.52 4.52 -23.75
CA LEU A 185 -1.07 4.90 -22.42
C LEU A 185 0.03 4.96 -21.34
N SER A 186 0.95 3.98 -21.36
CA SER A 186 2.11 3.96 -20.46
C SER A 186 2.94 5.25 -20.55
N LYS A 187 3.24 5.68 -21.76
CA LYS A 187 4.00 6.92 -22.00
C LYS A 187 3.24 8.17 -21.50
N GLU A 188 1.93 8.23 -21.75
CA GLU A 188 1.09 9.35 -21.31
C GLU A 188 1.02 9.43 -19.78
N LEU A 189 0.73 8.32 -19.10
CA LEU A 189 0.68 8.24 -17.64
C LEU A 189 2.04 8.58 -16.99
N SER A 190 3.13 8.05 -17.54
CA SER A 190 4.48 8.37 -17.08
C SER A 190 4.78 9.87 -17.16
N ALA A 191 4.33 10.54 -18.22
CA ALA A 191 4.53 11.98 -18.41
C ALA A 191 3.73 12.86 -17.43
N MET A 192 2.68 12.32 -16.79
CA MET A 192 1.88 13.03 -15.78
C MET A 192 2.55 13.06 -14.40
N PHE A 193 3.35 12.05 -14.07
CA PHE A 193 3.90 11.87 -12.72
C PHE A 193 4.78 13.02 -12.23
N PRO A 194 5.69 13.65 -13.05
CA PRO A 194 6.49 14.77 -12.61
C PRO A 194 5.67 15.97 -12.10
N SER A 195 4.58 16.29 -12.79
CA SER A 195 3.69 17.39 -12.40
C SER A 195 3.03 17.10 -11.05
N TYR A 196 2.61 15.85 -10.83
CA TYR A 196 2.04 15.42 -9.57
C TYR A 196 3.08 15.53 -8.43
N ILE A 197 4.30 15.00 -8.59
CA ILE A 197 5.35 15.12 -7.57
C ILE A 197 5.65 16.58 -7.23
N ASN A 198 5.77 17.43 -8.23
CA ASN A 198 6.07 18.85 -8.03
C ASN A 198 4.94 19.56 -7.27
N SER A 199 3.69 19.11 -7.41
CA SER A 199 2.54 19.69 -6.70
C SER A 199 2.50 19.34 -5.21
N LEU A 200 3.15 18.25 -4.79
CA LEU A 200 3.14 17.78 -3.40
C LEU A 200 4.03 18.60 -2.46
N GLY A 201 5.01 19.34 -3.01
CA GLY A 201 5.93 20.16 -2.21
C GLY A 201 6.76 19.35 -1.21
N LEU A 202 7.06 18.08 -1.51
CA LEU A 202 7.84 17.20 -0.64
C LEU A 202 9.26 17.70 -0.44
N LYS A 203 9.83 17.42 0.74
CA LYS A 203 11.20 17.80 1.08
C LYS A 203 11.98 16.59 1.61
N ASP A 204 13.27 16.55 1.27
CA ASP A 204 14.20 15.59 1.86
C ASP A 204 14.51 15.92 3.34
N GLU A 205 15.31 15.09 4.00
CA GLU A 205 15.72 15.25 5.40
C GLU A 205 16.56 16.51 5.66
N LYS A 206 17.08 17.16 4.61
CA LYS A 206 17.82 18.42 4.68
C LYS A 206 16.92 19.64 4.42
N GLY A 207 15.65 19.43 4.12
CA GLY A 207 14.67 20.48 3.80
C GLY A 207 14.69 20.93 2.34
N ASN A 208 15.45 20.26 1.46
CA ASN A 208 15.46 20.59 0.02
C ASN A 208 14.17 20.09 -0.64
N LEU A 209 13.57 20.92 -1.49
CA LEU A 209 12.38 20.56 -2.24
C LEU A 209 12.70 19.40 -3.22
N LEU A 210 11.89 18.36 -3.17
CA LEU A 210 11.95 17.24 -4.09
C LEU A 210 11.14 17.57 -5.34
N SER A 211 11.76 17.47 -6.50
CA SER A 211 11.15 17.84 -7.79
C SER A 211 11.64 16.95 -8.93
N MET A 212 10.92 16.99 -10.02
CA MET A 212 11.23 16.28 -11.27
C MET A 212 11.08 17.21 -12.46
N ASP A 213 11.90 17.00 -13.50
CA ASP A 213 11.72 17.59 -14.82
C ASP A 213 10.65 16.83 -15.62
N SER A 214 10.30 17.35 -16.80
CA SER A 214 9.30 16.72 -17.69
C SER A 214 9.68 15.34 -18.21
N ASN A 215 10.95 14.93 -18.08
CA ASN A 215 11.43 13.62 -18.46
C ASN A 215 11.43 12.62 -17.29
N GLY A 216 10.90 13.03 -16.13
CA GLY A 216 10.86 12.17 -14.95
C GLY A 216 12.19 12.04 -14.21
N ASN A 217 13.15 12.94 -14.46
CA ASN A 217 14.41 13.00 -13.75
C ASN A 217 14.40 14.15 -12.72
N GLY A 218 15.37 14.13 -11.81
CA GLY A 218 15.48 15.17 -10.79
C GLY A 218 15.88 14.63 -9.44
N ASN A 219 15.83 15.50 -8.43
CA ASN A 219 16.24 15.10 -7.08
C ASN A 219 15.26 14.14 -6.41
N PHE A 220 13.98 14.09 -6.82
CA PHE A 220 13.05 13.05 -6.36
C PHE A 220 13.50 11.65 -6.83
N LYS A 221 13.88 11.48 -8.12
CA LYS A 221 14.44 10.20 -8.62
C LYS A 221 15.70 9.81 -7.83
N ASN A 222 16.58 10.78 -7.56
CA ASN A 222 17.79 10.55 -6.77
C ASN A 222 17.46 10.18 -5.31
N TYR A 223 16.41 10.75 -4.75
CA TYR A 223 15.92 10.41 -3.42
C TYR A 223 15.43 8.96 -3.37
N ILE A 224 14.64 8.52 -4.36
CA ILE A 224 14.25 7.11 -4.49
C ILE A 224 15.49 6.21 -4.63
N LYS A 225 16.45 6.56 -5.50
CA LYS A 225 17.70 5.82 -5.66
C LYS A 225 18.43 5.64 -4.34
N SER A 226 18.43 6.65 -3.48
CA SER A 226 19.15 6.59 -2.20
C SER A 226 18.66 5.46 -1.27
N PHE A 227 17.36 5.14 -1.31
CA PHE A 227 16.81 4.01 -0.55
C PHE A 227 17.31 2.66 -1.12
N ILE A 228 17.40 2.54 -2.45
CA ILE A 228 17.90 1.32 -3.09
C ILE A 228 19.41 1.16 -2.82
N VAL A 229 20.18 2.25 -2.87
CA VAL A 229 21.62 2.26 -2.51
C VAL A 229 21.81 1.83 -1.06
N ALA A 230 21.03 2.39 -0.13
CA ALA A 230 21.11 2.02 1.29
C ALA A 230 20.75 0.54 1.52
N SER A 231 19.77 0.04 0.79
CA SER A 231 19.36 -1.37 0.82
C SER A 231 20.46 -2.30 0.28
N ALA A 232 21.05 -1.96 -0.87
CA ALA A 232 22.18 -2.69 -1.45
C ALA A 232 23.38 -2.70 -0.52
N GLN A 233 23.68 -1.57 0.15
CA GLN A 233 24.77 -1.49 1.13
C GLN A 233 24.51 -2.39 2.34
N LYS A 234 23.27 -2.40 2.88
CA LYS A 234 22.89 -3.32 3.97
C LYS A 234 23.08 -4.77 3.55
N ALA A 235 22.66 -5.14 2.34
CA ALA A 235 22.82 -6.49 1.79
C ALA A 235 24.32 -6.87 1.65
N LEU A 236 25.13 -5.96 1.09
CA LEU A 236 26.59 -6.16 0.97
C LEU A 236 27.26 -6.36 2.33
N ASN A 237 26.91 -5.55 3.33
CA ASN A 237 27.42 -5.67 4.69
C ASN A 237 27.03 -7.01 5.35
N ASN A 238 25.88 -7.56 4.98
CA ASN A 238 25.39 -8.86 5.43
C ASN A 238 25.97 -10.04 4.62
N GLY A 239 26.92 -9.78 3.72
CA GLY A 239 27.59 -10.83 2.95
C GLY A 239 26.91 -11.23 1.64
N THR A 240 25.88 -10.51 1.20
CA THR A 240 25.28 -10.77 -0.11
C THR A 240 26.27 -10.40 -1.22
N ASP A 241 26.49 -11.33 -2.14
CA ASP A 241 27.31 -11.06 -3.34
C ASP A 241 26.48 -10.26 -4.36
N LEU A 242 26.91 -9.03 -4.61
CA LEU A 242 26.29 -8.13 -5.59
C LEU A 242 27.11 -8.03 -6.90
N SER A 243 28.17 -8.79 -7.06
CA SER A 243 29.12 -8.66 -8.19
C SER A 243 28.48 -8.96 -9.56
N ALA A 244 27.45 -9.79 -9.61
CA ALA A 244 26.70 -10.09 -10.83
C ALA A 244 25.73 -8.97 -11.26
N LEU A 245 25.46 -7.99 -10.39
CA LEU A 245 24.53 -6.89 -10.62
C LEU A 245 25.28 -5.69 -11.23
N THR A 246 25.43 -5.69 -12.54
CA THR A 246 26.21 -4.67 -13.29
C THR A 246 25.66 -3.25 -13.13
N TRP A 247 24.43 -3.10 -12.66
CA TRP A 247 23.78 -1.82 -12.38
C TRP A 247 24.07 -1.28 -10.96
N VAL A 248 24.77 -2.05 -10.12
CA VAL A 248 25.21 -1.61 -8.78
C VAL A 248 26.68 -1.20 -8.86
N THR A 249 26.99 0.05 -8.55
CA THR A 249 28.36 0.54 -8.53
C THR A 249 28.94 0.44 -7.13
N ILE A 250 29.95 -0.42 -6.96
CA ILE A 250 30.64 -0.65 -5.69
C ILE A 250 32.08 -0.16 -5.77
N LYS A 251 32.52 0.63 -4.80
CA LYS A 251 33.92 1.07 -4.65
C LYS A 251 34.36 0.92 -3.19
N ASN A 252 35.45 0.22 -2.97
CA ASN A 252 36.02 0.01 -1.62
C ASN A 252 34.97 -0.53 -0.62
N LYS A 253 34.21 -1.56 -1.00
CA LYS A 253 33.10 -2.17 -0.22
C LYS A 253 31.96 -1.20 0.11
N THR A 254 31.85 -0.10 -0.62
CA THR A 254 30.75 0.87 -0.49
C THR A 254 29.95 0.90 -1.78
N VAL A 255 28.64 0.74 -1.67
CA VAL A 255 27.71 0.98 -2.78
C VAL A 255 27.57 2.49 -2.95
N ILE A 256 28.09 3.02 -4.05
CA ILE A 256 28.13 4.47 -4.29
C ILE A 256 27.01 4.96 -5.20
N ASP A 257 26.47 4.09 -6.04
CA ASP A 257 25.36 4.42 -6.93
C ASP A 257 24.69 3.16 -7.47
N ILE A 258 23.50 3.34 -8.06
CA ILE A 258 22.83 2.37 -8.92
C ILE A 258 22.44 3.04 -10.25
N ASP A 259 22.49 2.31 -11.36
CA ASP A 259 21.80 2.69 -12.58
C ASP A 259 20.32 2.35 -12.45
N PHE A 260 19.48 3.39 -12.32
CA PHE A 260 18.07 3.22 -11.99
C PHE A 260 17.28 2.50 -13.10
N ASP A 261 17.59 2.80 -14.36
CA ASP A 261 16.86 2.21 -15.49
C ASP A 261 17.20 0.72 -15.64
N SER A 262 18.43 0.34 -15.40
CA SER A 262 18.85 -1.07 -15.35
C SER A 262 18.33 -1.79 -14.11
N TYR A 263 18.23 -1.12 -12.96
CA TYR A 263 17.55 -1.66 -11.77
C TYR A 263 16.09 -1.97 -12.06
N VAL A 264 15.35 -1.05 -12.66
CA VAL A 264 13.93 -1.25 -13.00
C VAL A 264 13.74 -2.38 -14.02
N LYS A 265 14.65 -2.52 -14.99
CA LYS A 265 14.69 -3.68 -15.88
C LYS A 265 14.93 -5.00 -15.15
N TYR A 266 15.78 -4.99 -14.15
CA TYR A 266 16.03 -6.15 -13.29
C TYR A 266 14.80 -6.53 -12.46
N VAL A 267 14.09 -5.56 -11.87
CA VAL A 267 12.81 -5.79 -11.18
C VAL A 267 11.77 -6.38 -12.13
N GLY A 268 11.67 -5.84 -13.33
CA GLY A 268 10.70 -6.25 -14.35
C GLY A 268 9.28 -5.73 -14.06
N ARG A 269 8.47 -5.69 -15.10
CA ARG A 269 7.08 -5.24 -15.04
C ARG A 269 6.14 -6.41 -14.72
N MET A 270 5.22 -6.22 -13.79
CA MET A 270 4.18 -7.21 -13.48
C MET A 270 2.86 -6.89 -14.19
N LYS A 271 2.36 -5.67 -14.08
CA LYS A 271 1.03 -5.27 -14.56
C LYS A 271 1.09 -4.62 -15.95
N THR A 272 0.04 -4.83 -16.75
CA THR A 272 -0.18 -4.07 -17.99
C THR A 272 -0.67 -2.65 -17.67
N THR A 273 -0.66 -1.75 -18.64
CA THR A 273 -1.23 -0.41 -18.53
C THR A 273 -2.75 -0.43 -18.78
N SER A 274 -3.58 0.23 -17.98
CA SER A 274 -3.29 0.85 -16.71
C SER A 274 -3.24 -0.21 -15.63
N ALA A 275 -2.38 0.00 -14.62
CA ALA A 275 -2.10 -1.02 -13.61
C ALA A 275 -3.20 -1.13 -12.53
N PHE A 276 -3.92 -0.04 -12.26
CA PHE A 276 -4.91 0.09 -11.20
C PHE A 276 -6.28 0.58 -11.69
N ASP A 277 -6.37 1.71 -12.42
CA ASP A 277 -7.60 2.12 -13.07
C ASP A 277 -7.60 1.63 -14.53
N GLY A 278 -7.90 0.36 -14.72
CA GLY A 278 -7.96 -0.26 -16.05
C GLY A 278 -8.94 0.46 -16.97
N VAL A 279 -8.49 0.84 -18.17
CA VAL A 279 -9.35 1.52 -19.17
C VAL A 279 -10.53 0.66 -19.63
N ASP A 280 -10.46 -0.64 -19.41
CA ASP A 280 -11.50 -1.63 -19.66
C ASP A 280 -12.24 -2.09 -18.39
N LEU A 281 -12.01 -1.44 -17.27
CA LEU A 281 -12.57 -1.76 -15.94
C LEU A 281 -12.21 -3.19 -15.45
N SER A 282 -11.10 -3.77 -15.88
CA SER A 282 -10.74 -5.17 -15.57
C SER A 282 -9.90 -5.33 -14.30
N THR A 283 -9.54 -4.26 -13.61
CA THR A 283 -8.72 -4.35 -12.39
C THR A 283 -9.55 -4.57 -11.14
N GLY A 284 -8.90 -5.07 -10.09
CA GLY A 284 -9.55 -5.20 -8.79
C GLY A 284 -9.88 -3.86 -8.15
N GLU A 285 -9.12 -2.84 -8.44
CA GLU A 285 -9.34 -1.47 -7.95
C GLU A 285 -10.56 -0.83 -8.65
N ASN A 286 -10.81 -1.12 -9.93
CA ASN A 286 -12.08 -0.73 -10.55
C ASN A 286 -13.29 -1.36 -9.84
N ASP A 287 -13.19 -2.66 -9.48
CA ASP A 287 -14.23 -3.33 -8.69
C ASP A 287 -14.40 -2.68 -7.32
N LEU A 288 -13.29 -2.30 -6.65
CA LEU A 288 -13.34 -1.62 -5.35
C LEU A 288 -14.20 -0.36 -5.40
N PHE A 289 -14.03 0.44 -6.46
CA PHE A 289 -14.73 1.71 -6.64
C PHE A 289 -16.11 1.56 -7.31
N GLY A 290 -16.67 0.36 -7.43
CA GLY A 290 -18.05 0.13 -7.82
C GLY A 290 -19.07 0.67 -6.80
N THR A 291 -20.33 0.37 -7.04
CA THR A 291 -21.44 0.69 -6.14
C THR A 291 -22.24 -0.58 -5.80
N ALA A 292 -23.32 -0.45 -5.02
CA ALA A 292 -24.22 -1.56 -4.74
C ALA A 292 -24.75 -2.24 -6.01
N ASP A 293 -24.94 -1.49 -7.08
CA ASP A 293 -25.57 -1.97 -8.32
C ASP A 293 -24.61 -1.98 -9.53
N ILE A 294 -23.43 -1.35 -9.39
CA ILE A 294 -22.40 -1.25 -10.46
C ILE A 294 -21.15 -1.97 -10.00
N ASN A 295 -20.76 -3.01 -10.72
CA ASN A 295 -19.60 -3.81 -10.30
C ASN A 295 -18.30 -3.02 -10.29
N ALA A 296 -18.01 -2.21 -11.30
CA ALA A 296 -16.72 -1.54 -11.47
C ALA A 296 -16.90 -0.12 -12.01
N GLN A 297 -16.10 0.82 -11.55
CA GLN A 297 -16.06 2.21 -12.00
C GLN A 297 -14.61 2.70 -12.14
N HIS A 298 -14.42 3.72 -12.99
CA HIS A 298 -13.18 4.49 -13.00
C HIS A 298 -13.09 5.38 -11.75
N PHE A 299 -11.89 5.55 -11.24
CA PHE A 299 -11.65 6.41 -10.08
C PHE A 299 -10.61 7.50 -10.35
N THR A 300 -10.13 7.57 -11.60
CA THR A 300 -9.27 8.65 -12.11
C THR A 300 -9.92 9.33 -13.32
N THR A 301 -9.61 10.61 -13.51
CA THR A 301 -10.01 11.34 -14.72
C THR A 301 -9.44 10.69 -15.96
N TYR A 302 -8.15 10.28 -15.90
CA TYR A 302 -7.47 9.63 -17.03
C TYR A 302 -8.15 8.31 -17.43
N GLY A 303 -8.45 7.44 -16.46
CA GLY A 303 -9.14 6.17 -16.73
C GLY A 303 -10.50 6.39 -17.38
N LYS A 304 -11.28 7.35 -16.86
CA LYS A 304 -12.60 7.70 -17.43
C LYS A 304 -12.51 8.25 -18.87
N GLU A 305 -11.57 9.17 -19.13
CA GLU A 305 -11.40 9.77 -20.45
C GLU A 305 -10.90 8.78 -21.52
N ASN A 306 -10.14 7.76 -21.11
CA ASN A 306 -9.61 6.71 -21.96
C ASN A 306 -10.39 5.39 -21.88
N SER A 307 -11.58 5.41 -21.28
CA SER A 307 -12.42 4.21 -21.12
C SER A 307 -12.77 3.55 -22.44
N THR A 308 -12.47 2.27 -22.56
CA THR A 308 -12.80 1.45 -23.74
C THR A 308 -14.19 0.82 -23.64
N VAL A 309 -14.84 0.90 -22.48
CA VAL A 309 -16.15 0.28 -22.17
C VAL A 309 -17.21 1.30 -21.73
N ASN A 310 -16.95 2.59 -21.92
CA ASN A 310 -17.82 3.69 -21.49
C ASN A 310 -18.21 3.62 -20.01
N GLY A 311 -17.28 3.21 -19.13
CA GLY A 311 -17.50 3.09 -17.70
C GLY A 311 -17.86 4.41 -17.04
N SER A 312 -18.60 4.37 -15.93
CA SER A 312 -18.89 5.54 -15.09
C SER A 312 -17.70 5.86 -14.17
N SER A 313 -17.71 7.07 -13.58
CA SER A 313 -16.76 7.46 -12.55
C SER A 313 -17.32 7.21 -11.16
N ALA A 314 -16.44 6.84 -10.23
CA ALA A 314 -16.76 6.75 -8.81
C ALA A 314 -17.00 8.15 -8.23
N ASP A 315 -17.72 8.19 -7.11
CA ASP A 315 -17.90 9.42 -6.33
C ASP A 315 -16.55 9.94 -5.82
N SER A 316 -16.29 11.23 -6.01
CA SER A 316 -15.03 11.86 -5.63
C SER A 316 -14.75 11.82 -4.13
N LEU A 317 -15.80 11.82 -3.28
CA LEU A 317 -15.64 11.66 -1.83
C LEU A 317 -15.15 10.24 -1.51
N ILE A 318 -15.70 9.22 -2.18
CA ILE A 318 -15.25 7.83 -1.99
C ILE A 318 -13.78 7.68 -2.41
N VAL A 319 -13.39 8.24 -3.55
CA VAL A 319 -11.97 8.24 -3.97
C VAL A 319 -11.07 8.92 -2.94
N LYS A 320 -11.49 10.10 -2.45
CA LYS A 320 -10.80 10.82 -1.38
C LYS A 320 -10.65 9.96 -0.13
N MET A 321 -11.71 9.25 0.29
CA MET A 321 -11.76 8.44 1.51
C MET A 321 -10.79 7.24 1.47
N MET A 322 -10.38 6.78 0.29
CA MET A 322 -9.45 5.66 0.13
C MET A 322 -7.97 6.09 0.07
N ASN A 323 -7.66 7.38 0.20
CA ASN A 323 -6.29 7.88 0.13
C ASN A 323 -5.85 8.57 1.44
N PRO A 324 -4.93 7.99 2.24
CA PRO A 324 -4.49 8.58 3.51
C PRO A 324 -3.83 9.95 3.35
N LEU A 325 -3.24 10.27 2.18
CA LEU A 325 -2.61 11.55 1.93
C LEU A 325 -3.59 12.73 2.02
N ASN A 326 -4.88 12.47 1.77
CA ASN A 326 -5.93 13.48 1.88
C ASN A 326 -6.27 13.85 3.33
N TYR A 327 -5.79 13.07 4.31
CA TYR A 327 -6.12 13.23 5.72
C TYR A 327 -4.91 13.59 6.59
N ILE A 328 -3.70 13.15 6.21
CA ILE A 328 -2.49 13.39 6.99
C ILE A 328 -2.23 14.88 7.16
N GLY A 329 -2.36 15.37 8.41
CA GLY A 329 -2.15 16.76 8.77
C GLY A 329 -3.32 17.69 8.47
N THR A 330 -4.52 17.15 8.16
CA THR A 330 -5.74 17.96 8.03
C THR A 330 -6.40 18.22 9.38
N LYS A 331 -7.14 19.33 9.48
CA LYS A 331 -7.87 19.67 10.71
C LYS A 331 -8.96 18.64 10.99
N GLY A 332 -9.08 18.21 12.23
CA GLY A 332 -10.09 17.25 12.67
C GLY A 332 -9.70 15.79 12.41
N THR A 333 -8.46 15.54 12.02
CA THR A 333 -7.91 14.18 11.85
C THR A 333 -6.85 13.92 12.89
N THR A 334 -6.90 12.77 13.54
CA THR A 334 -5.86 12.24 14.42
C THR A 334 -4.99 11.27 13.62
N VAL A 335 -3.71 11.59 13.49
CA VAL A 335 -2.74 10.76 12.75
C VAL A 335 -1.90 9.95 13.73
N ALA A 336 -1.67 8.68 13.43
CA ALA A 336 -0.82 7.80 14.23
C ALA A 336 0.58 8.40 14.41
N LYS A 337 1.18 8.23 15.60
CA LYS A 337 2.47 8.86 15.94
C LYS A 337 3.66 8.16 15.30
N HIS A 338 3.61 6.82 15.19
CA HIS A 338 4.71 5.97 14.79
C HIS A 338 4.36 5.17 13.55
N TRP A 339 5.26 5.18 12.57
CA TRP A 339 5.06 4.54 11.28
C TRP A 339 6.25 3.68 10.92
N ARG A 340 5.99 2.43 10.60
CA ARG A 340 6.93 1.51 10.00
C ARG A 340 6.43 1.15 8.60
N ILE A 341 7.17 1.55 7.56
CA ILE A 341 6.79 1.33 6.17
C ILE A 341 7.90 0.53 5.50
N ARG A 342 7.55 -0.56 4.85
CA ARG A 342 8.46 -1.42 4.11
C ARG A 342 7.97 -1.59 2.68
N HIS A 343 8.90 -1.54 1.73
CA HIS A 343 8.62 -1.79 0.31
C HIS A 343 9.73 -2.67 -0.24
N GLY A 344 9.42 -3.84 -0.80
CA GLY A 344 10.44 -4.77 -1.27
C GLY A 344 11.26 -4.20 -2.44
N ALA A 345 12.58 -4.36 -2.40
CA ALA A 345 13.46 -3.81 -3.44
C ALA A 345 13.22 -4.41 -4.84
N ILE A 346 12.56 -5.56 -4.93
CA ILE A 346 12.16 -6.17 -6.21
C ILE A 346 10.62 -6.30 -6.32
N ASP A 347 9.90 -5.39 -5.65
CA ASP A 347 8.45 -5.29 -5.81
C ASP A 347 8.11 -4.77 -7.21
N SER A 348 7.41 -5.58 -7.97
CA SER A 348 6.94 -5.26 -9.33
C SER A 348 5.42 -5.05 -9.41
N ASP A 349 4.71 -5.21 -8.28
CA ASP A 349 3.27 -4.98 -8.17
C ASP A 349 2.94 -3.50 -8.01
N THR A 350 3.75 -2.78 -7.22
CA THR A 350 3.56 -1.36 -6.90
C THR A 350 4.87 -0.59 -7.10
N SER A 351 4.79 0.64 -7.57
CA SER A 351 5.96 1.52 -7.64
C SER A 351 6.48 1.88 -6.24
N VAL A 352 7.79 1.76 -6.03
CA VAL A 352 8.45 2.20 -4.79
C VAL A 352 8.19 3.69 -4.49
N ALA A 353 7.87 4.49 -5.50
CA ALA A 353 7.51 5.90 -5.31
C ALA A 353 6.27 6.09 -4.43
N ILE A 354 5.28 5.19 -4.49
CA ILE A 354 4.03 5.29 -3.71
C ILE A 354 4.34 5.24 -2.20
N SER A 355 5.06 4.24 -1.76
CA SER A 355 5.44 4.11 -0.34
C SER A 355 6.41 5.21 0.11
N ALA A 356 7.31 5.65 -0.77
CA ALA A 356 8.21 6.76 -0.49
C ALA A 356 7.47 8.11 -0.36
N ILE A 357 6.45 8.37 -1.19
CA ILE A 357 5.59 9.57 -1.07
C ILE A 357 4.89 9.57 0.29
N LEU A 358 4.28 8.45 0.69
CA LEU A 358 3.64 8.32 2.00
C LEU A 358 4.63 8.60 3.13
N ALA A 359 5.78 7.92 3.13
CA ALA A 359 6.82 8.07 4.15
C ALA A 359 7.34 9.51 4.23
N THR A 360 7.59 10.14 3.08
CA THR A 360 8.10 11.52 3.01
C THR A 360 7.05 12.54 3.47
N THR A 361 5.78 12.36 3.08
CA THR A 361 4.68 13.20 3.55
C THR A 361 4.57 13.16 5.08
N LEU A 362 4.61 11.97 5.66
CA LEU A 362 4.57 11.80 7.12
C LEU A 362 5.77 12.46 7.82
N LYS A 363 7.00 12.24 7.32
CA LYS A 363 8.22 12.89 7.83
C LYS A 363 8.12 14.41 7.75
N ASN A 364 7.65 14.96 6.64
CA ASN A 364 7.50 16.40 6.44
C ASN A 364 6.45 17.03 7.38
N LYS A 365 5.52 16.22 7.90
CA LYS A 365 4.54 16.62 8.92
C LYS A 365 5.03 16.35 10.36
N GLY A 366 6.25 15.84 10.54
CA GLY A 366 6.89 15.63 11.84
C GLY A 366 6.54 14.33 12.56
N PHE A 367 5.98 13.35 11.86
CA PHE A 367 5.71 12.02 12.43
C PHE A 367 7.00 11.17 12.48
N ASP A 368 7.05 10.22 13.41
CA ASP A 368 8.12 9.24 13.54
C ASP A 368 7.97 8.14 12.49
N VAL A 369 8.89 8.09 11.51
CA VAL A 369 8.78 7.21 10.33
C VAL A 369 10.06 6.41 10.13
N ASP A 370 9.93 5.10 10.26
CA ASP A 370 10.93 4.10 9.86
C ASP A 370 10.55 3.55 8.48
N TYR A 371 11.20 4.07 7.43
CA TYR A 371 11.02 3.63 6.05
C TYR A 371 12.24 2.90 5.54
N ALA A 372 12.03 1.71 4.97
CA ALA A 372 13.10 0.94 4.33
C ALA A 372 12.60 0.18 3.09
N VAL A 373 13.57 -0.13 2.21
CA VAL A 373 13.35 -0.90 0.97
C VAL A 373 14.20 -2.18 1.03
N PRO A 374 13.76 -3.26 1.72
CA PRO A 374 14.56 -4.46 1.94
C PRO A 374 15.00 -5.15 0.66
N TRP A 375 16.30 -5.48 0.59
CA TRP A 375 16.95 -6.05 -0.58
C TRP A 375 16.44 -7.44 -0.93
N GLY A 376 16.18 -7.70 -2.23
CA GLY A 376 15.76 -9.00 -2.72
C GLY A 376 14.34 -9.43 -2.32
N VAL A 377 13.59 -8.54 -1.67
CA VAL A 377 12.22 -8.83 -1.23
C VAL A 377 11.24 -8.41 -2.32
N PRO A 378 10.34 -9.32 -2.78
CA PRO A 378 9.25 -8.99 -3.70
C PRO A 378 8.06 -8.35 -2.96
N HIS A 379 6.92 -8.21 -3.65
CA HIS A 379 5.65 -7.78 -3.06
C HIS A 379 5.17 -8.77 -1.99
N SER A 380 5.46 -8.48 -0.72
CA SER A 380 5.16 -9.37 0.41
C SER A 380 5.19 -8.61 1.76
N GLY A 381 4.79 -9.29 2.82
CA GLY A 381 4.81 -8.75 4.18
C GLY A 381 5.24 -9.79 5.21
N ASP A 382 5.40 -9.35 6.45
CA ASP A 382 5.77 -10.17 7.61
C ASP A 382 7.06 -11.01 7.44
N TYR A 383 7.94 -10.59 6.55
CA TYR A 383 9.19 -11.30 6.26
C TYR A 383 10.33 -10.96 7.22
N ASP A 384 10.13 -9.99 8.12
CA ASP A 384 11.13 -9.47 9.07
C ASP A 384 10.52 -9.31 10.47
N LEU A 385 9.84 -10.35 10.97
CA LEU A 385 9.09 -10.32 12.23
C LEU A 385 9.96 -9.89 13.42
N ASP A 386 11.23 -10.31 13.47
CA ASP A 386 12.15 -9.90 14.54
C ASP A 386 12.36 -8.37 14.54
N GLU A 387 12.57 -7.76 13.36
CA GLU A 387 12.69 -6.30 13.24
C GLU A 387 11.35 -5.61 13.56
N LEU A 388 10.22 -6.17 13.13
CA LEU A 388 8.89 -5.67 13.43
C LEU A 388 8.65 -5.61 14.94
N PHE A 389 8.85 -6.71 15.63
CA PHE A 389 8.59 -6.79 17.07
C PHE A 389 9.60 -5.99 17.90
N ALA A 390 10.86 -5.89 17.46
CA ALA A 390 11.83 -4.99 18.09
C ALA A 390 11.41 -3.51 17.95
N TRP A 391 10.88 -3.11 16.80
CA TRP A 391 10.32 -1.78 16.59
C TRP A 391 9.08 -1.55 17.47
N MET A 392 8.15 -2.50 17.52
CA MET A 392 6.95 -2.42 18.37
C MET A 392 7.32 -2.26 19.85
N GLU A 393 8.28 -3.06 20.34
CA GLU A 393 8.77 -2.96 21.72
C GLU A 393 9.38 -1.58 22.01
N LYS A 394 10.16 -1.03 21.07
CA LYS A 394 10.80 0.28 21.20
C LYS A 394 9.78 1.41 21.37
N ILE A 395 8.70 1.41 20.55
CA ILE A 395 7.71 2.50 20.58
C ILE A 395 6.67 2.36 21.69
N SER A 396 6.53 1.16 22.29
CA SER A 396 5.55 0.88 23.35
C SER A 396 6.06 1.21 24.75
N LYS A 397 7.36 1.45 24.91
CA LYS A 397 8.01 1.90 26.16
C LYS A 397 7.75 3.37 26.41
#